data_b0fc73730f245b02563a404aea159dea
#
_entry.id   b0fc73730f245b02563a404aea159dea
#
_cell.length_a   1.000
_cell.length_b   1.000
_cell.length_c   1.000
_cell.angle_alpha   90.00
_cell.angle_beta   90.00
_cell.angle_gamma   90.00
#
_symmetry.space_group_name_H-M   'P 1'
#
loop_
_entity.id
_entity.type
_entity.pdbx_description
1 polymer ?
#
loop_
_entity_poly.entity_id
_entity_poly.type
_entity_poly.pdbx_seq_one_letter_code
_entity_poly.pdbx_strand_id
1 'polypeptide(L)'
;MLQRKSSSNVASDSERRSVFNETSFILLVLATIANGLASDFFVWSKDAGNFPLSPLVVFTLFVFVYLHQKNQNHTAALGIPIAVLALFMMIPSSLASWIGLLLASLLYRIQTDRFHQSLILLIMLALTFIWQNSIFKVVSGFILHAETWLIGAFLAPFYPEMTVYTNHLLFHNGHDLSINVGCSVFSNCSFVLLGWVSMYFLLGNRSLPIKWLAILFILLTLTNVVRIGVMAIDYPTYVFVHEGLGADIYNTILILLSVTPLLFSFCKKEKKACD
;
A
#
# COMPACT_ATOMS: atom_id res chain seq x y z
N MET A 1 -23.53 -27.81 -45.72
CA MET A 1 -23.60 -26.35 -45.41
C MET A 1 -24.09 -26.03 -43.97
N LEU A 2 -24.47 -26.99 -43.17
CA LEU A 2 -25.05 -26.83 -41.81
C LEU A 2 -24.03 -26.86 -40.66
N GLN A 3 -22.79 -27.37 -40.84
CA GLN A 3 -21.79 -27.46 -39.77
C GLN A 3 -21.05 -26.15 -39.45
N ARG A 4 -21.04 -25.15 -40.35
CA ARG A 4 -20.33 -23.88 -40.17
C ARG A 4 -21.05 -22.87 -39.25
N LYS A 5 -22.38 -23.01 -39.07
CA LYS A 5 -23.20 -22.11 -38.20
C LYS A 5 -23.14 -22.49 -36.72
N SER A 6 -22.86 -23.75 -36.38
CA SER A 6 -22.76 -24.21 -34.99
C SER A 6 -21.47 -23.73 -34.30
N SER A 7 -20.35 -23.69 -35.02
CA SER A 7 -19.05 -23.28 -34.45
C SER A 7 -18.96 -21.76 -34.13
N SER A 8 -19.68 -20.92 -34.89
CA SER A 8 -19.67 -19.47 -34.66
C SER A 8 -20.50 -19.07 -33.41
N ASN A 9 -21.55 -19.79 -33.13
CA ASN A 9 -22.41 -19.52 -31.96
C ASN A 9 -21.73 -19.96 -30.66
N VAL A 10 -21.02 -21.08 -30.64
CA VAL A 10 -20.29 -21.58 -29.47
C VAL A 10 -19.15 -20.65 -29.10
N ALA A 11 -18.40 -20.14 -30.11
CA ALA A 11 -17.32 -19.17 -29.89
C ALA A 11 -17.87 -17.84 -29.28
N SER A 12 -19.00 -17.33 -29.78
CA SER A 12 -19.60 -16.09 -29.27
C SER A 12 -20.13 -16.23 -27.82
N ASP A 13 -20.65 -17.40 -27.46
CA ASP A 13 -21.18 -17.67 -26.09
C ASP A 13 -20.02 -17.84 -25.08
N SER A 14 -18.90 -18.45 -25.48
CA SER A 14 -17.72 -18.59 -24.62
C SER A 14 -17.08 -17.22 -24.35
N GLU A 15 -17.00 -16.37 -25.35
CA GLU A 15 -16.47 -15.01 -25.24
C GLU A 15 -17.35 -14.13 -24.34
N ARG A 16 -18.67 -14.19 -24.49
CA ARG A 16 -19.61 -13.46 -23.62
C ARG A 16 -19.53 -13.92 -22.16
N ARG A 17 -19.42 -15.22 -21.89
CA ARG A 17 -19.25 -15.75 -20.53
C ARG A 17 -17.94 -15.29 -19.90
N SER A 18 -16.87 -15.24 -20.68
CA SER A 18 -15.57 -14.75 -20.22
C SER A 18 -15.61 -13.29 -19.82
N VAL A 19 -16.17 -12.41 -20.67
CA VAL A 19 -16.33 -10.99 -20.37
C VAL A 19 -17.22 -10.76 -19.13
N PHE A 20 -18.29 -11.51 -18.98
CA PHE A 20 -19.17 -11.44 -17.81
C PHE A 20 -18.43 -11.82 -16.52
N ASN A 21 -17.61 -12.87 -16.54
CA ASN A 21 -16.85 -13.31 -15.38
C ASN A 21 -15.79 -12.27 -14.96
N GLU A 22 -15.09 -11.65 -15.92
CA GLU A 22 -14.09 -10.61 -15.64
C GLU A 22 -14.74 -9.35 -15.04
N THR A 23 -15.86 -8.91 -15.60
CA THR A 23 -16.60 -7.76 -15.06
C THR A 23 -17.11 -8.05 -13.66
N SER A 24 -17.66 -9.25 -13.41
CA SER A 24 -18.13 -9.68 -12.10
C SER A 24 -16.97 -9.73 -11.08
N PHE A 25 -15.80 -10.18 -11.49
CA PHE A 25 -14.61 -10.18 -10.62
C PHE A 25 -14.23 -8.76 -10.20
N ILE A 26 -14.13 -7.82 -11.15
CA ILE A 26 -13.81 -6.40 -10.85
C ILE A 26 -14.85 -5.81 -9.90
N LEU A 27 -16.13 -6.01 -10.16
CA LEU A 27 -17.21 -5.47 -9.32
C LEU A 27 -17.16 -6.04 -7.90
N LEU A 28 -16.91 -7.34 -7.75
CA LEU A 28 -16.77 -7.97 -6.43
C LEU A 28 -15.50 -7.51 -5.70
N VAL A 29 -14.39 -7.31 -6.41
CA VAL A 29 -13.18 -6.71 -5.83
C VAL A 29 -13.50 -5.34 -5.27
N LEU A 30 -14.12 -4.45 -6.07
CA LEU A 30 -14.48 -3.11 -5.62
C LEU A 30 -15.48 -3.12 -4.45
N ALA A 31 -16.47 -4.02 -4.50
CA ALA A 31 -17.43 -4.18 -3.41
C ALA A 31 -16.76 -4.70 -2.12
N THR A 32 -15.84 -5.66 -2.22
CA THR A 32 -15.09 -6.19 -1.07
C THR A 32 -14.19 -5.10 -0.46
N ILE A 33 -13.55 -4.29 -1.28
CA ILE A 33 -12.73 -3.15 -0.82
C ILE A 33 -13.62 -2.11 -0.14
N ALA A 34 -14.78 -1.77 -0.73
CA ALA A 34 -15.73 -0.84 -0.14
C ALA A 34 -16.25 -1.35 1.22
N ASN A 35 -16.55 -2.66 1.33
CA ASN A 35 -16.94 -3.28 2.60
C ASN A 35 -15.84 -3.19 3.67
N GLY A 36 -14.60 -3.46 3.30
CA GLY A 36 -13.44 -3.33 4.19
C GLY A 36 -13.25 -1.91 4.69
N LEU A 37 -13.27 -0.92 3.79
CA LEU A 37 -13.14 0.49 4.12
C LEU A 37 -14.32 1.02 4.96
N ALA A 38 -15.56 0.62 4.61
CA ALA A 38 -16.74 1.00 5.39
C ALA A 38 -16.70 0.45 6.82
N SER A 39 -16.28 -0.80 6.97
CA SER A 39 -16.12 -1.42 8.30
C SER A 39 -15.07 -0.68 9.14
N ASP A 40 -13.95 -0.26 8.54
CA ASP A 40 -12.94 0.56 9.22
C ASP A 40 -13.50 1.95 9.58
N PHE A 41 -14.25 2.59 8.67
CA PHE A 41 -14.85 3.89 8.91
C PHE A 41 -15.83 3.87 10.10
N PHE A 42 -16.69 2.86 10.20
CA PHE A 42 -17.63 2.76 11.33
C PHE A 42 -16.95 2.53 12.68
N VAL A 43 -15.79 1.89 12.69
CA VAL A 43 -14.98 1.73 13.90
C VAL A 43 -14.28 3.05 14.27
N TRP A 44 -13.74 3.76 13.28
CA TRP A 44 -12.96 5.01 13.46
C TRP A 44 -13.82 6.26 13.67
N SER A 45 -15.04 6.31 13.12
CA SER A 45 -15.90 7.49 13.25
C SER A 45 -16.28 7.84 14.68
N LYS A 46 -16.05 6.91 15.61
CA LYS A 46 -16.24 7.17 17.04
C LYS A 46 -15.10 7.99 17.66
N ASP A 47 -13.91 7.99 17.06
CA ASP A 47 -12.71 8.56 17.67
C ASP A 47 -12.11 9.77 16.93
N ALA A 48 -12.31 9.91 15.62
CA ALA A 48 -11.79 11.08 14.88
C ALA A 48 -12.44 11.19 13.49
N GLY A 49 -13.09 12.27 13.21
CA GLY A 49 -13.91 12.55 12.02
C GLY A 49 -13.22 12.53 10.64
N ASN A 50 -12.11 11.82 10.46
CA ASN A 50 -11.39 11.73 9.20
C ASN A 50 -11.66 10.39 8.51
N PHE A 51 -12.13 10.46 7.26
CA PHE A 51 -12.33 9.29 6.42
C PHE A 51 -10.98 8.64 6.04
N PRO A 52 -10.77 7.33 6.29
CA PRO A 52 -9.47 6.67 6.08
C PRO A 52 -9.12 6.41 4.60
N LEU A 53 -9.77 7.10 3.66
CA LEU A 53 -9.53 6.92 2.24
C LEU A 53 -8.31 7.74 1.79
N SER A 54 -7.14 7.12 1.86
CA SER A 54 -5.94 7.72 1.28
C SER A 54 -6.08 7.91 -0.24
N PRO A 55 -5.72 9.08 -0.81
CA PRO A 55 -5.67 9.29 -2.26
C PRO A 55 -4.85 8.23 -2.99
N LEU A 56 -3.84 7.66 -2.34
CA LEU A 56 -3.01 6.58 -2.89
C LEU A 56 -3.80 5.28 -3.08
N VAL A 57 -4.79 4.98 -2.22
CA VAL A 57 -5.68 3.83 -2.40
C VAL A 57 -6.55 4.02 -3.64
N VAL A 58 -7.17 5.20 -3.79
CA VAL A 58 -7.98 5.53 -4.99
C VAL A 58 -7.14 5.43 -6.26
N PHE A 59 -5.94 5.97 -6.24
CA PHE A 59 -4.99 5.87 -7.35
C PHE A 59 -4.65 4.41 -7.68
N THR A 60 -4.35 3.60 -6.66
CA THR A 60 -4.06 2.16 -6.83
C THR A 60 -5.23 1.42 -7.46
N LEU A 61 -6.46 1.71 -7.05
CA LEU A 61 -7.67 1.10 -7.62
C LEU A 61 -7.86 1.49 -9.08
N PHE A 62 -7.63 2.76 -9.41
CA PHE A 62 -7.65 3.21 -10.80
C PHE A 62 -6.64 2.45 -11.65
N VAL A 63 -5.38 2.35 -11.18
CA VAL A 63 -4.32 1.62 -11.88
C VAL A 63 -4.64 0.13 -11.99
N PHE A 64 -5.20 -0.48 -10.93
CA PHE A 64 -5.67 -1.86 -10.96
C PHE A 64 -6.68 -2.10 -12.08
N VAL A 65 -7.76 -1.31 -12.12
CA VAL A 65 -8.82 -1.46 -13.14
C VAL A 65 -8.23 -1.26 -14.55
N TYR A 66 -7.43 -0.23 -14.75
CA TYR A 66 -6.77 0.03 -16.03
C TYR A 66 -5.88 -1.14 -16.50
N LEU A 67 -5.00 -1.64 -15.64
CA LEU A 67 -4.10 -2.74 -15.98
C LEU A 67 -4.85 -4.07 -16.15
N HIS A 68 -5.90 -4.29 -15.37
CA HIS A 68 -6.71 -5.50 -15.47
C HIS A 68 -7.45 -5.53 -16.81
N GLN A 69 -8.09 -4.44 -17.21
CA GLN A 69 -8.75 -4.31 -18.51
C GLN A 69 -7.78 -4.45 -19.69
N LYS A 70 -6.59 -3.86 -19.58
CA LYS A 70 -5.55 -3.95 -20.62
C LYS A 70 -5.02 -5.38 -20.81
N ASN A 71 -4.97 -6.17 -19.75
CA ASN A 71 -4.36 -7.51 -19.73
C ASN A 71 -5.38 -8.64 -19.68
N GLN A 72 -6.64 -8.39 -20.05
CA GLN A 72 -7.71 -9.40 -20.04
C GLN A 72 -7.29 -10.66 -20.79
N ASN A 73 -7.30 -11.79 -20.11
CA ASN A 73 -7.13 -13.11 -20.66
C ASN A 73 -8.45 -13.87 -20.55
N HIS A 74 -9.13 -14.05 -21.66
CA HIS A 74 -10.45 -14.67 -21.75
C HIS A 74 -10.52 -16.16 -21.34
N THR A 75 -9.44 -16.75 -20.82
CA THR A 75 -9.36 -18.20 -20.54
C THR A 75 -9.32 -18.57 -19.06
N ALA A 76 -9.30 -17.60 -18.13
CA ALA A 76 -9.18 -17.91 -16.71
C ALA A 76 -10.51 -18.41 -16.10
N ALA A 77 -10.44 -19.48 -15.33
CA ALA A 77 -11.58 -19.99 -14.55
C ALA A 77 -11.78 -19.14 -13.29
N LEU A 78 -12.54 -18.04 -13.40
CA LEU A 78 -12.75 -17.08 -12.31
C LEU A 78 -13.78 -17.54 -11.25
N GLY A 79 -14.39 -18.70 -11.39
CA GLY A 79 -15.43 -19.15 -10.49
C GLY A 79 -15.00 -19.25 -9.02
N ILE A 80 -13.81 -19.80 -8.74
CA ILE A 80 -13.30 -19.94 -7.37
C ILE A 80 -12.91 -18.57 -6.77
N PRO A 81 -12.14 -17.71 -7.42
CA PRO A 81 -11.86 -16.35 -6.93
C PRO A 81 -13.13 -15.54 -6.64
N ILE A 82 -14.13 -15.61 -7.53
CA ILE A 82 -15.42 -14.92 -7.36
C ILE A 82 -16.18 -15.47 -6.15
N ALA A 83 -16.23 -16.79 -5.98
CA ALA A 83 -16.90 -17.43 -4.83
C ALA A 83 -16.22 -17.04 -3.50
N VAL A 84 -14.89 -16.97 -3.47
CA VAL A 84 -14.14 -16.52 -2.29
C VAL A 84 -14.46 -15.07 -1.95
N LEU A 85 -14.45 -14.16 -2.93
CA LEU A 85 -14.81 -12.75 -2.69
C LEU A 85 -16.24 -12.62 -2.16
N ALA A 86 -17.19 -13.32 -2.79
CA ALA A 86 -18.60 -13.30 -2.35
C ALA A 86 -18.75 -13.81 -0.92
N LEU A 87 -18.07 -14.91 -0.56
CA LEU A 87 -18.11 -15.48 0.79
C LEU A 87 -17.56 -14.49 1.83
N PHE A 88 -16.39 -13.93 1.60
CA PHE A 88 -15.76 -13.02 2.56
C PHE A 88 -16.46 -11.66 2.64
N MET A 89 -17.10 -11.19 1.56
CA MET A 89 -17.92 -9.98 1.57
C MET A 89 -19.16 -10.12 2.47
N MET A 90 -19.68 -11.34 2.68
CA MET A 90 -20.81 -11.59 3.61
C MET A 90 -20.43 -11.43 5.08
N ILE A 91 -19.13 -11.40 5.40
CA ILE A 91 -18.64 -11.23 6.78
C ILE A 91 -18.46 -9.73 7.03
N PRO A 92 -19.19 -9.11 7.99
CA PRO A 92 -19.10 -7.69 8.29
C PRO A 92 -17.83 -7.38 9.12
N SER A 93 -16.67 -7.57 8.52
CA SER A 93 -15.36 -7.37 9.15
C SER A 93 -14.36 -6.85 8.12
N SER A 94 -13.67 -5.77 8.45
CA SER A 94 -12.59 -5.22 7.64
C SER A 94 -11.51 -6.27 7.38
N LEU A 95 -11.04 -6.94 8.42
CA LEU A 95 -10.01 -7.98 8.28
C LEU A 95 -10.45 -9.12 7.36
N ALA A 96 -11.71 -9.57 7.46
CA ALA A 96 -12.25 -10.60 6.58
C ALA A 96 -12.24 -10.15 5.12
N SER A 97 -12.66 -8.91 4.84
CA SER A 97 -12.64 -8.35 3.48
C SER A 97 -11.23 -8.34 2.89
N TRP A 98 -10.23 -7.92 3.65
CA TRP A 98 -8.83 -7.89 3.18
C TRP A 98 -8.23 -9.29 3.00
N ILE A 99 -8.55 -10.23 3.89
CA ILE A 99 -8.15 -11.65 3.73
C ILE A 99 -8.83 -12.25 2.49
N GLY A 100 -10.12 -12.01 2.28
CA GLY A 100 -10.85 -12.46 1.12
C GLY A 100 -10.25 -11.93 -0.18
N LEU A 101 -9.91 -10.63 -0.22
CA LEU A 101 -9.24 -10.01 -1.35
C LEU A 101 -7.87 -10.63 -1.63
N LEU A 102 -7.07 -10.88 -0.59
CA LEU A 102 -5.76 -11.52 -0.69
C LEU A 102 -5.88 -12.93 -1.25
N LEU A 103 -6.76 -13.75 -0.67
CA LEU A 103 -6.96 -15.14 -1.10
C LEU A 103 -7.48 -15.23 -2.53
N ALA A 104 -8.48 -14.42 -2.89
CA ALA A 104 -9.01 -14.40 -4.25
C ALA A 104 -7.95 -13.99 -5.28
N SER A 105 -7.14 -12.99 -4.95
CA SER A 105 -6.05 -12.53 -5.84
C SER A 105 -4.94 -13.58 -5.99
N LEU A 106 -4.60 -14.30 -4.92
CA LEU A 106 -3.63 -15.40 -4.95
C LEU A 106 -4.17 -16.59 -5.76
N LEU A 107 -5.43 -16.98 -5.55
CA LEU A 107 -6.08 -18.08 -6.30
C LEU A 107 -6.15 -17.75 -7.78
N TYR A 108 -6.54 -16.52 -8.13
CA TYR A 108 -6.54 -16.09 -9.52
C TYR A 108 -5.12 -16.13 -10.12
N ARG A 109 -4.12 -15.70 -9.37
CA ARG A 109 -2.73 -15.73 -9.81
C ARG A 109 -2.22 -17.17 -10.03
N ILE A 110 -2.58 -18.12 -9.18
CA ILE A 110 -2.21 -19.54 -9.32
C ILE A 110 -2.87 -20.16 -10.56
N GLN A 111 -4.11 -19.77 -10.87
CA GLN A 111 -4.84 -20.27 -12.04
C GLN A 111 -4.36 -19.65 -13.36
N THR A 112 -3.64 -18.54 -13.30
CA THR A 112 -3.07 -17.88 -14.48
C THR A 112 -1.56 -18.02 -14.46
N ASP A 113 -0.98 -18.77 -15.40
CA ASP A 113 0.48 -18.95 -15.51
C ASP A 113 1.25 -17.66 -15.84
N ARG A 114 0.58 -16.54 -15.99
CA ARG A 114 1.17 -15.27 -16.36
C ARG A 114 1.27 -14.32 -15.18
N PHE A 115 2.35 -13.53 -15.19
CA PHE A 115 2.54 -12.43 -14.25
C PHE A 115 1.54 -11.30 -14.56
N HIS A 116 0.49 -11.17 -13.75
CA HIS A 116 -0.48 -10.09 -13.83
C HIS A 116 -0.15 -9.00 -12.83
N GLN A 117 0.27 -7.84 -13.31
CA GLN A 117 0.56 -6.65 -12.50
C GLN A 117 -0.63 -6.21 -11.66
N SER A 118 -1.84 -6.28 -12.22
CA SER A 118 -3.09 -5.93 -11.52
C SER A 118 -3.31 -6.79 -10.27
N LEU A 119 -3.04 -8.11 -10.35
CA LEU A 119 -3.20 -9.00 -9.19
C LEU A 119 -2.18 -8.71 -8.10
N ILE A 120 -0.96 -8.33 -8.47
CA ILE A 120 0.06 -7.92 -7.50
C ILE A 120 -0.36 -6.66 -6.76
N LEU A 121 -0.98 -5.69 -7.46
CA LEU A 121 -1.51 -4.50 -6.80
C LEU A 121 -2.60 -4.84 -5.79
N LEU A 122 -3.52 -5.77 -6.11
CA LEU A 122 -4.54 -6.22 -5.16
C LEU A 122 -3.92 -6.95 -3.96
N ILE A 123 -2.93 -7.81 -4.18
CA ILE A 123 -2.20 -8.49 -3.11
C ILE A 123 -1.51 -7.45 -2.20
N MET A 124 -0.81 -6.48 -2.79
CA MET A 124 -0.14 -5.42 -2.03
C MET A 124 -1.14 -4.54 -1.27
N LEU A 125 -2.27 -4.19 -1.89
CA LEU A 125 -3.33 -3.43 -1.25
C LEU A 125 -3.89 -4.19 -0.04
N ALA A 126 -4.23 -5.46 -0.21
CA ALA A 126 -4.73 -6.30 0.89
C ALA A 126 -3.71 -6.43 2.02
N LEU A 127 -2.43 -6.70 1.70
CA LEU A 127 -1.36 -6.78 2.68
C LEU A 127 -1.13 -5.46 3.41
N THR A 128 -1.25 -4.31 2.74
CA THR A 128 -1.13 -2.99 3.36
C THR A 128 -2.17 -2.80 4.46
N PHE A 129 -3.44 -3.12 4.18
CA PHE A 129 -4.51 -2.99 5.17
C PHE A 129 -4.45 -4.05 6.27
N ILE A 130 -4.12 -5.31 5.95
CA ILE A 130 -3.90 -6.36 6.96
C ILE A 130 -2.75 -5.96 7.89
N TRP A 131 -1.67 -5.42 7.34
CA TRP A 131 -0.53 -4.92 8.11
C TRP A 131 -0.98 -3.83 9.08
N GLN A 132 -1.58 -2.76 8.58
CA GLN A 132 -1.92 -1.60 9.40
C GLN A 132 -3.01 -1.87 10.44
N ASN A 133 -4.07 -2.57 10.03
CA ASN A 133 -5.25 -2.71 10.89
C ASN A 133 -5.14 -3.87 11.88
N SER A 134 -4.27 -4.85 11.61
CA SER A 134 -4.20 -6.08 12.41
C SER A 134 -2.79 -6.38 12.89
N ILE A 135 -1.85 -6.66 11.98
CA ILE A 135 -0.51 -7.12 12.36
C ILE A 135 0.24 -6.04 13.12
N PHE A 136 0.29 -4.83 12.61
CA PHE A 136 1.03 -3.74 13.24
C PHE A 136 0.50 -3.42 14.64
N LYS A 137 -0.81 -3.45 14.86
CA LYS A 137 -1.40 -3.24 16.20
C LYS A 137 -0.92 -4.26 17.23
N VAL A 138 -0.75 -5.52 16.82
CA VAL A 138 -0.29 -6.59 17.73
C VAL A 138 1.21 -6.47 18.00
N VAL A 139 2.02 -6.13 16.99
CA VAL A 139 3.48 -6.10 17.13
C VAL A 139 4.04 -4.68 17.36
N SER A 140 3.17 -3.68 17.42
CA SER A 140 3.57 -2.26 17.50
C SER A 140 4.50 -1.97 18.68
N GLY A 141 4.25 -2.53 19.86
CA GLY A 141 5.11 -2.30 21.01
C GLY A 141 6.57 -2.72 20.77
N PHE A 142 6.77 -3.86 20.13
CA PHE A 142 8.12 -4.33 19.77
C PHE A 142 8.75 -3.46 18.66
N ILE A 143 7.99 -3.15 17.60
CA ILE A 143 8.47 -2.35 16.48
C ILE A 143 8.81 -0.93 16.92
N LEU A 144 7.93 -0.29 17.68
CA LEU A 144 8.14 1.07 18.18
C LEU A 144 9.37 1.13 19.10
N HIS A 145 9.58 0.12 19.96
CA HIS A 145 10.78 0.05 20.77
C HIS A 145 12.05 -0.05 19.93
N ALA A 146 12.07 -0.96 18.95
CA ALA A 146 13.22 -1.13 18.05
C ALA A 146 13.48 0.13 17.19
N GLU A 147 12.42 0.78 16.69
CA GLU A 147 12.51 2.03 15.92
C GLU A 147 13.03 3.17 16.79
N THR A 148 12.53 3.32 18.03
CA THR A 148 12.99 4.33 18.98
C THR A 148 14.46 4.15 19.34
N TRP A 149 14.89 2.89 19.55
CA TRP A 149 16.29 2.58 19.79
C TRP A 149 17.18 2.97 18.59
N LEU A 150 16.74 2.65 17.36
CA LEU A 150 17.46 3.02 16.14
C LEU A 150 17.55 4.55 16.00
N ILE A 151 16.45 5.27 16.21
CA ILE A 151 16.40 6.74 16.16
C ILE A 151 17.34 7.32 17.25
N GLY A 152 17.27 6.76 18.46
CA GLY A 152 18.13 7.16 19.56
C GLY A 152 19.62 6.99 19.22
N ALA A 153 20.01 5.87 18.63
CA ALA A 153 21.37 5.63 18.18
C ALA A 153 21.85 6.67 17.13
N PHE A 154 20.95 7.09 16.22
CA PHE A 154 21.25 8.15 15.25
C PHE A 154 21.34 9.54 15.87
N LEU A 155 20.54 9.83 16.90
CA LEU A 155 20.51 11.14 17.56
C LEU A 155 21.57 11.28 18.65
N ALA A 156 22.12 10.18 19.19
CA ALA A 156 23.10 10.21 20.27
C ALA A 156 24.31 11.14 20.03
N PRO A 157 24.89 11.25 18.82
CA PRO A 157 25.98 12.18 18.56
C PRO A 157 25.60 13.68 18.72
N PHE A 158 24.32 14.00 18.55
CA PHE A 158 23.77 15.37 18.62
C PHE A 158 23.19 15.69 20.00
N TYR A 159 22.79 14.66 20.75
CA TYR A 159 22.15 14.75 22.05
C TYR A 159 22.79 13.74 23.03
N PRO A 160 24.02 14.02 23.52
CA PRO A 160 24.79 13.06 24.32
C PRO A 160 24.13 12.66 25.66
N GLU A 161 23.28 13.53 26.19
CA GLU A 161 22.56 13.29 27.47
C GLU A 161 21.17 12.68 27.28
N MET A 162 20.77 12.36 26.03
CA MET A 162 19.50 11.72 25.74
C MET A 162 19.52 10.27 26.19
N THR A 163 18.42 9.83 26.80
CA THR A 163 18.22 8.42 27.15
C THR A 163 17.00 7.84 26.40
N VAL A 164 17.12 6.58 26.02
CA VAL A 164 16.03 5.85 25.34
C VAL A 164 15.35 4.94 26.36
N TYR A 165 14.04 5.14 26.54
CA TYR A 165 13.24 4.30 27.42
C TYR A 165 11.98 3.81 26.69
N THR A 166 11.91 2.52 26.42
CA THR A 166 10.83 1.90 25.62
C THR A 166 10.62 2.61 24.28
N ASN A 167 9.53 3.34 24.10
CA ASN A 167 9.20 4.15 22.93
C ASN A 167 9.33 5.68 23.20
N HIS A 168 10.10 6.05 24.23
CA HIS A 168 10.35 7.43 24.59
C HIS A 168 11.81 7.81 24.41
N LEU A 169 12.05 9.02 23.90
CA LEU A 169 13.34 9.70 23.89
C LEU A 169 13.27 10.81 24.96
N LEU A 170 14.05 10.65 26.03
CA LEU A 170 14.08 11.53 27.18
C LEU A 170 15.28 12.46 27.02
N PHE A 171 15.03 13.77 26.96
CA PHE A 171 16.06 14.80 26.80
C PHE A 171 16.28 15.57 28.11
N HIS A 172 17.49 15.98 28.36
CA HIS A 172 17.85 16.73 29.57
C HIS A 172 17.15 18.09 29.69
N ASN A 173 16.73 18.66 28.57
CA ASN A 173 15.95 19.92 28.55
C ASN A 173 14.48 19.76 28.99
N GLY A 174 14.05 18.55 29.37
CA GLY A 174 12.70 18.24 29.79
C GLY A 174 11.67 18.15 28.66
N HIS A 175 12.11 18.18 27.40
CA HIS A 175 11.27 17.97 26.24
C HIS A 175 11.33 16.49 25.79
N ASP A 176 10.43 15.67 26.34
CA ASP A 176 10.39 14.24 26.04
C ASP A 176 9.51 13.95 24.82
N LEU A 177 10.02 13.09 23.93
CA LEU A 177 9.30 12.64 22.74
C LEU A 177 8.83 11.20 22.90
N SER A 178 7.52 10.99 22.71
CA SER A 178 6.93 9.67 22.61
C SER A 178 6.75 9.28 21.14
N ILE A 179 7.42 8.19 20.73
CA ILE A 179 7.28 7.65 19.38
C ILE A 179 6.04 6.76 19.33
N ASN A 180 4.97 7.31 18.75
CA ASN A 180 3.69 6.65 18.60
C ASN A 180 3.52 6.02 17.21
N VAL A 181 2.45 5.25 17.02
CA VAL A 181 2.10 4.60 15.74
C VAL A 181 2.11 5.60 14.56
N GLY A 182 1.61 6.82 14.76
CA GLY A 182 1.60 7.88 13.73
C GLY A 182 2.99 8.42 13.36
N CYS A 183 3.98 8.26 14.24
CA CYS A 183 5.37 8.67 14.02
C CYS A 183 6.22 7.54 13.42
N SER A 184 5.72 6.31 13.39
CA SER A 184 6.46 5.15 12.90
C SER A 184 6.53 5.13 11.39
N VAL A 185 7.74 4.90 10.85
CA VAL A 185 7.93 4.68 9.41
C VAL A 185 7.22 3.39 8.98
N PHE A 186 7.22 2.35 9.80
CA PHE A 186 6.59 1.06 9.50
C PHE A 186 5.07 1.15 9.35
N SER A 187 4.43 2.08 10.03
CA SER A 187 3.01 2.37 9.85
C SER A 187 2.75 3.03 8.48
N ASN A 188 3.54 4.05 8.14
CA ASN A 188 3.24 4.93 7.02
C ASN A 188 3.83 4.48 5.68
N CYS A 189 4.94 3.73 5.68
CA CYS A 189 5.64 3.34 4.45
C CYS A 189 4.80 2.45 3.53
N SER A 190 3.90 1.63 4.06
CA SER A 190 3.13 0.67 3.28
C SER A 190 2.27 1.34 2.19
N PHE A 191 1.64 2.48 2.48
CA PHE A 191 0.87 3.25 1.48
C PHE A 191 1.77 3.92 0.45
N VAL A 192 2.92 4.45 0.87
CA VAL A 192 3.89 5.06 -0.05
C VAL A 192 4.44 4.01 -1.01
N LEU A 193 4.80 2.83 -0.50
CA LEU A 193 5.26 1.70 -1.33
C LEU A 193 4.18 1.23 -2.29
N LEU A 194 2.92 1.14 -1.84
CA LEU A 194 1.79 0.77 -2.68
C LEU A 194 1.58 1.77 -3.82
N GLY A 195 1.56 3.07 -3.52
CA GLY A 195 1.43 4.13 -4.52
C GLY A 195 2.58 4.12 -5.52
N TRP A 196 3.81 3.90 -5.04
CA TRP A 196 4.99 3.81 -5.88
C TRP A 196 4.94 2.62 -6.84
N VAL A 197 4.57 1.42 -6.37
CA VAL A 197 4.43 0.23 -7.23
C VAL A 197 3.30 0.42 -8.23
N SER A 198 2.19 1.06 -7.83
CA SER A 198 1.09 1.39 -8.75
C SER A 198 1.57 2.25 -9.90
N MET A 199 2.31 3.33 -9.61
CA MET A 199 2.90 4.20 -10.62
C MET A 199 3.91 3.45 -11.49
N TYR A 200 4.78 2.64 -10.88
CA TYR A 200 5.78 1.85 -11.59
C TYR A 200 5.17 0.90 -12.63
N PHE A 201 4.06 0.25 -12.29
CA PHE A 201 3.33 -0.62 -13.21
C PHE A 201 2.55 0.16 -14.28
N LEU A 202 1.96 1.30 -13.90
CA LEU A 202 1.27 2.19 -14.87
C LEU A 202 2.22 2.64 -15.99
N LEU A 203 3.50 2.83 -15.68
CA LEU A 203 4.56 3.18 -16.62
C LEU A 203 5.03 2.01 -17.50
N GLY A 204 4.36 0.86 -17.45
CA GLY A 204 4.58 -0.29 -18.31
C GLY A 204 5.72 -1.21 -17.89
N ASN A 205 6.25 -1.07 -16.68
CA ASN A 205 7.24 -2.01 -16.15
C ASN A 205 6.57 -3.33 -15.73
N ARG A 206 7.23 -4.47 -15.99
CA ARG A 206 6.60 -5.79 -15.83
C ARG A 206 7.08 -6.60 -14.62
N SER A 207 8.14 -6.19 -13.94
CA SER A 207 8.72 -6.90 -12.80
C SER A 207 8.70 -6.04 -11.55
N LEU A 208 8.58 -6.67 -10.37
CA LEU A 208 8.72 -5.94 -9.11
C LEU A 208 10.16 -5.48 -8.90
N PRO A 209 10.40 -4.19 -8.71
CA PRO A 209 11.74 -3.64 -8.56
C PRO A 209 12.17 -3.65 -7.09
N ILE A 210 12.43 -4.84 -6.53
CA ILE A 210 12.73 -5.04 -5.10
C ILE A 210 13.88 -4.13 -4.61
N LYS A 211 14.91 -3.93 -5.43
CA LYS A 211 16.03 -3.03 -5.09
C LYS A 211 15.57 -1.58 -4.86
N TRP A 212 14.68 -1.09 -5.73
CA TRP A 212 14.16 0.26 -5.60
C TRP A 212 13.20 0.41 -4.43
N LEU A 213 12.41 -0.63 -4.13
CA LEU A 213 11.56 -0.66 -2.93
C LEU A 213 12.40 -0.61 -1.66
N ALA A 214 13.52 -1.35 -1.61
CA ALA A 214 14.44 -1.30 -0.47
C ALA A 214 15.09 0.08 -0.32
N ILE A 215 15.55 0.70 -1.42
CA ILE A 215 16.11 2.06 -1.41
C ILE A 215 15.06 3.06 -0.93
N LEU A 216 13.84 2.99 -1.45
CA LEU A 216 12.75 3.87 -1.02
C LEU A 216 12.46 3.71 0.47
N PHE A 217 12.38 2.47 0.98
CA PHE A 217 12.18 2.22 2.40
C PHE A 217 13.29 2.82 3.26
N ILE A 218 14.56 2.69 2.87
CA ILE A 218 15.70 3.29 3.57
C ILE A 218 15.59 4.83 3.55
N LEU A 219 15.24 5.43 2.42
CA LEU A 219 15.07 6.88 2.31
C LEU A 219 13.92 7.38 3.21
N LEU A 220 12.80 6.67 3.24
CA LEU A 220 11.68 6.99 4.12
C LEU A 220 12.08 6.90 5.60
N THR A 221 12.84 5.87 5.97
CA THR A 221 13.37 5.70 7.33
C THR A 221 14.30 6.85 7.71
N LEU A 222 15.26 7.18 6.87
CA LEU A 222 16.19 8.29 7.12
C LEU A 222 15.46 9.64 7.24
N THR A 223 14.51 9.91 6.36
CA THR A 223 13.70 11.13 6.41
C THR A 223 12.88 11.21 7.71
N ASN A 224 12.36 10.08 8.18
CA ASN A 224 11.63 10.02 9.45
C ASN A 224 12.57 10.25 10.64
N VAL A 225 13.77 9.69 10.65
CA VAL A 225 14.79 9.94 11.68
C VAL A 225 15.15 11.42 11.74
N VAL A 226 15.39 12.08 10.59
CA VAL A 226 15.65 13.51 10.53
C VAL A 226 14.47 14.32 11.07
N ARG A 227 13.24 13.98 10.70
CA ARG A 227 12.02 14.61 11.20
C ARG A 227 11.96 14.56 12.73
N ILE A 228 12.15 13.37 13.31
CA ILE A 228 12.13 13.18 14.77
C ILE A 228 13.28 13.95 15.43
N GLY A 229 14.47 13.97 14.82
CA GLY A 229 15.59 14.76 15.31
C GLY A 229 15.31 16.27 15.35
N VAL A 230 14.60 16.80 14.34
CA VAL A 230 14.14 18.20 14.34
C VAL A 230 13.09 18.45 15.42
N MET A 231 12.14 17.53 15.62
CA MET A 231 11.14 17.62 16.70
C MET A 231 11.77 17.57 18.11
N ALA A 232 12.98 17.02 18.22
CA ALA A 232 13.70 16.90 19.50
C ALA A 232 14.34 18.21 19.97
N ILE A 233 14.41 19.26 19.14
CA ILE A 233 15.08 20.54 19.48
C ILE A 233 14.37 21.23 20.62
N ASP A 234 13.08 21.50 20.49
CA ASP A 234 12.24 22.14 21.49
C ASP A 234 10.75 21.93 21.21
N TYR A 235 9.89 22.28 22.16
CA TYR A 235 8.44 22.14 22.04
C TYR A 235 7.81 22.97 20.89
N PRO A 236 8.19 24.24 20.66
CA PRO A 236 7.70 25.00 19.50
C PRO A 236 8.03 24.31 18.16
N THR A 237 9.24 23.81 18.01
CA THR A 237 9.68 23.07 16.80
C THR A 237 8.91 21.75 16.65
N TYR A 238 8.64 21.06 17.76
CA TYR A 238 7.77 19.88 17.75
C TYR A 238 6.39 20.19 17.18
N VAL A 239 5.70 21.22 17.71
CA VAL A 239 4.37 21.64 17.24
C VAL A 239 4.40 22.01 15.75
N PHE A 240 5.42 22.78 15.34
CA PHE A 240 5.58 23.17 13.94
C PHE A 240 5.73 21.96 12.99
N VAL A 241 6.56 20.97 13.35
CA VAL A 241 6.85 19.81 12.51
C VAL A 241 5.77 18.72 12.60
N HIS A 242 5.06 18.62 13.74
CA HIS A 242 4.07 17.58 13.97
C HIS A 242 2.67 17.98 13.50
N GLU A 243 2.25 19.23 13.78
CA GLU A 243 0.87 19.70 13.56
C GLU A 243 0.78 20.92 12.64
N GLY A 244 1.92 21.60 12.36
CA GLY A 244 1.95 22.83 11.59
C GLY A 244 2.40 22.65 10.14
N LEU A 245 2.86 23.75 9.51
CA LEU A 245 3.38 23.79 8.14
C LEU A 245 4.54 22.80 7.90
N GLY A 246 5.31 22.49 8.94
CA GLY A 246 6.38 21.50 8.87
C GLY A 246 5.87 20.09 8.54
N ALA A 247 4.66 19.73 8.99
CA ALA A 247 4.02 18.47 8.61
C ALA A 247 3.70 18.41 7.11
N ASP A 248 3.22 19.53 6.53
CA ASP A 248 2.93 19.62 5.09
C ASP A 248 4.21 19.57 4.25
N ILE A 249 5.28 20.24 4.72
CA ILE A 249 6.61 20.18 4.11
C ILE A 249 7.13 18.75 4.12
N TYR A 250 7.02 18.05 5.25
CA TYR A 250 7.43 16.65 5.38
C TYR A 250 6.66 15.75 4.42
N ASN A 251 5.33 15.89 4.34
CA ASN A 251 4.50 15.13 3.41
C ASN A 251 4.88 15.40 1.96
N THR A 252 5.19 16.65 1.62
CA THR A 252 5.68 17.04 0.28
C THR A 252 7.01 16.37 -0.03
N ILE A 253 7.95 16.34 0.93
CA ILE A 253 9.24 15.65 0.78
C ILE A 253 9.01 14.14 0.54
N LEU A 254 8.09 13.50 1.27
CA LEU A 254 7.77 12.09 1.08
C LEU A 254 7.22 11.82 -0.33
N ILE A 255 6.37 12.70 -0.86
CA ILE A 255 5.86 12.60 -2.23
C ILE A 255 7.00 12.74 -3.23
N LEU A 256 7.86 13.73 -3.10
CA LEU A 256 9.01 13.94 -3.98
C LEU A 256 9.98 12.74 -3.93
N LEU A 257 10.27 12.22 -2.75
CA LEU A 257 11.10 11.02 -2.60
C LEU A 257 10.46 9.80 -3.26
N SER A 258 9.14 9.65 -3.20
CA SER A 258 8.44 8.55 -3.86
C SER A 258 8.51 8.64 -5.39
N VAL A 259 8.59 9.84 -5.97
CA VAL A 259 8.70 10.05 -7.42
C VAL A 259 10.13 9.89 -7.93
N THR A 260 11.14 10.22 -7.12
CA THR A 260 12.56 10.21 -7.51
C THR A 260 13.03 8.88 -8.13
N PRO A 261 12.77 7.68 -7.55
CA PRO A 261 13.17 6.41 -8.16
C PRO A 261 12.51 6.14 -9.52
N LEU A 262 11.33 6.72 -9.76
CA LEU A 262 10.64 6.61 -11.04
C LEU A 262 11.38 7.39 -12.12
N LEU A 263 11.83 8.60 -11.83
CA LEU A 263 12.60 9.42 -12.77
C LEU A 263 13.89 8.70 -13.20
N PHE A 264 14.61 8.08 -12.26
CA PHE A 264 15.81 7.30 -12.60
C PHE A 264 15.51 6.06 -13.45
N SER A 265 14.37 5.41 -13.25
CA SER A 265 13.98 4.27 -14.08
C SER A 265 13.66 4.66 -15.52
N PHE A 266 13.14 5.87 -15.75
CA PHE A 266 12.91 6.43 -17.08
C PHE A 266 14.20 6.76 -17.81
N CYS A 267 15.10 7.51 -17.19
CA CYS A 267 16.38 7.88 -17.80
C CYS A 267 17.19 6.65 -18.25
N LYS A 268 17.08 5.53 -17.52
CA LYS A 268 17.76 4.28 -17.91
C LYS A 268 17.11 3.58 -19.11
N LYS A 269 15.80 3.76 -19.31
CA LYS A 269 15.05 3.16 -20.42
C LYS A 269 15.30 3.91 -21.74
N GLU A 270 15.41 5.24 -21.70
CA GLU A 270 15.76 6.06 -22.84
C GLU A 270 17.19 5.80 -23.32
N LYS A 271 18.16 5.68 -22.40
CA LYS A 271 19.54 5.31 -22.78
C LYS A 271 19.62 3.98 -23.54
N LYS A 272 18.85 2.96 -23.12
CA LYS A 272 18.82 1.66 -23.81
C LYS A 272 18.08 1.67 -25.16
N ALA A 273 17.32 2.72 -25.46
CA ALA A 273 16.64 2.88 -26.74
C ALA A 273 17.47 3.70 -27.73
N CYS A 274 18.53 4.38 -27.27
CA CYS A 274 19.45 5.15 -28.09
C CYS A 274 20.77 4.39 -28.42
N ASP A 275 21.06 3.29 -27.68
CA ASP A 275 22.13 2.33 -27.97
C ASP A 275 21.57 1.15 -28.78
#